data_3ea99fec0a9e599b76cda701db960213
#
_entry.id   3ea99fec0a9e599b76cda701db960213
#
_cell.length_a   1.000
_cell.length_b   1.000
_cell.length_c   1.000
_cell.angle_alpha   90.00
_cell.angle_beta   90.00
_cell.angle_gamma   90.00
#
_symmetry.space_group_name_H-M   'P 1'
#
loop_
_entity.id
_entity.type
_entity.pdbx_description
1 polymer ?
#
loop_
_entity_poly.entity_id
_entity_poly.type
_entity_poly.pdbx_seq_one_letter_code
_entity_poly.pdbx_strand_id
1 'polypeptide(L)'
;ATPLLRLMQVPEEILPIAVQYLRIVFAGLIFTFFYNFLAATMRALGDSKSALYFLMISSVLNIGGDLFFVEVLGWGSEGCALSTVLSEALCCVLCVIYIQCRIPVLQLGRRWLVFDSSLLRSTVQYGWTSAMQQATVQLGKIAVQAIVNTLGVNAMAAFTAASRVDDFTYMPQQNIAHAMTTLMAQNHGAGKKERVRQGFFCGLRIELVYG
;
A
#
# COMPACT_ATOMS: atom_id res chain seq x y z
N ALA A 1 13.95 15.98 -2.67
CA ALA A 1 12.61 16.49 -2.99
C ALA A 1 12.67 17.57 -4.08
N THR A 2 13.42 18.66 -3.89
CA THR A 2 13.44 19.83 -4.79
C THR A 2 13.74 19.51 -6.27
N PRO A 3 14.79 18.75 -6.65
CA PRO A 3 15.06 18.49 -8.06
C PRO A 3 13.97 17.63 -8.72
N LEU A 4 13.32 16.77 -7.97
CA LEU A 4 12.22 15.93 -8.47
C LEU A 4 10.97 16.77 -8.77
N LEU A 5 10.62 17.72 -7.90
CA LEU A 5 9.48 18.62 -8.10
C LEU A 5 9.70 19.59 -9.27
N ARG A 6 10.92 20.08 -9.45
CA ARG A 6 11.27 20.88 -10.62
C ARG A 6 11.19 20.10 -11.93
N LEU A 7 11.59 18.82 -11.93
CA LEU A 7 11.43 17.94 -13.07
C LEU A 7 9.94 17.72 -13.42
N MET A 8 9.06 17.73 -12.41
CA MET A 8 7.61 17.63 -12.57
C MET A 8 6.93 18.97 -12.92
N GLN A 9 7.70 20.03 -13.15
CA GLN A 9 7.21 21.37 -13.53
C GLN A 9 6.21 21.97 -12.52
N VAL A 10 6.43 21.72 -11.23
CA VAL A 10 5.61 22.33 -10.17
C VAL A 10 5.82 23.85 -10.13
N PRO A 11 4.75 24.67 -10.12
CA PRO A 11 4.85 26.13 -10.06
C PRO A 11 5.70 26.60 -8.87
N GLU A 12 6.52 27.61 -9.09
CA GLU A 12 7.46 28.15 -8.08
C GLU A 12 6.73 28.66 -6.82
N GLU A 13 5.49 29.11 -6.95
CA GLU A 13 4.68 29.63 -5.83
C GLU A 13 4.36 28.55 -4.79
N ILE A 14 4.09 27.32 -5.23
CA ILE A 14 3.75 26.20 -4.35
C ILE A 14 4.94 25.28 -4.06
N LEU A 15 6.06 25.49 -4.73
CA LEU A 15 7.27 24.67 -4.61
C LEU A 15 7.76 24.53 -3.15
N PRO A 16 7.88 25.61 -2.33
CA PRO A 16 8.35 25.47 -0.95
C PRO A 16 7.42 24.58 -0.10
N ILE A 17 6.11 24.78 -0.23
CA ILE A 17 5.10 24.00 0.50
C ILE A 17 5.19 22.51 0.07
N ALA A 18 5.27 22.25 -1.22
CA ALA A 18 5.39 20.89 -1.75
C ALA A 18 6.70 20.20 -1.31
N VAL A 19 7.82 20.95 -1.25
CA VAL A 19 9.10 20.42 -0.76
C VAL A 19 9.00 20.02 0.71
N GLN A 20 8.37 20.84 1.53
CA GLN A 20 8.23 20.60 2.97
C GLN A 20 7.32 19.41 3.24
N TYR A 21 6.18 19.36 2.57
CA TYR A 21 5.28 18.19 2.58
C TYR A 21 6.02 16.90 2.24
N LEU A 22 6.73 16.88 1.09
CA LEU A 22 7.46 15.69 0.66
C LEU A 22 8.60 15.30 1.60
N ARG A 23 9.25 16.26 2.26
CA ARG A 23 10.29 15.95 3.26
C ARG A 23 9.70 15.20 4.45
N ILE A 24 8.54 15.63 4.96
CA ILE A 24 7.85 14.98 6.06
C ILE A 24 7.42 13.57 5.65
N VAL A 25 6.80 13.44 4.49
CA VAL A 25 6.35 12.13 3.97
C VAL A 25 7.54 11.20 3.74
N PHE A 26 8.64 11.68 3.15
CA PHE A 26 9.83 10.83 2.94
C PHE A 26 10.49 10.42 4.25
N ALA A 27 10.49 11.27 5.27
CA ALA A 27 10.96 10.89 6.60
C ALA A 27 10.06 9.82 7.23
N GLY A 28 8.75 9.87 6.93
CA GLY A 28 7.75 8.90 7.38
C GLY A 28 7.72 7.58 6.61
N LEU A 29 8.33 7.49 5.43
CA LEU A 29 8.31 6.27 4.60
C LEU A 29 8.78 5.02 5.33
N ILE A 30 9.64 5.15 6.32
CA ILE A 30 10.09 4.03 7.13
C ILE A 30 8.92 3.39 7.89
N PHE A 31 8.02 4.19 8.46
CA PHE A 31 6.84 3.70 9.19
C PHE A 31 5.82 3.09 8.23
N THR A 32 5.58 3.74 7.08
CA THR A 32 4.76 3.20 5.98
C THR A 32 5.27 1.83 5.55
N PHE A 33 6.57 1.70 5.32
CA PHE A 33 7.19 0.43 4.93
C PHE A 33 6.99 -0.65 6.01
N PHE A 34 7.33 -0.35 7.26
CA PHE A 34 7.19 -1.33 8.35
C PHE A 34 5.74 -1.71 8.59
N TYR A 35 4.81 -0.75 8.60
CA TYR A 35 3.40 -1.04 8.73
C TYR A 35 2.90 -1.96 7.62
N ASN A 36 3.18 -1.64 6.35
CA ASN A 36 2.77 -2.46 5.22
C ASN A 36 3.40 -3.85 5.24
N PHE A 37 4.68 -3.96 5.64
CA PHE A 37 5.38 -5.23 5.81
C PHE A 37 4.71 -6.09 6.88
N LEU A 38 4.44 -5.55 8.06
CA LEU A 38 3.79 -6.26 9.16
C LEU A 38 2.35 -6.67 8.80
N ALA A 39 1.58 -5.77 8.17
CA ALA A 39 0.24 -6.06 7.71
C ALA A 39 0.20 -7.16 6.63
N ALA A 40 1.15 -7.14 5.69
CA ALA A 40 1.29 -8.20 4.68
C ALA A 40 1.68 -9.55 5.32
N THR A 41 2.56 -9.52 6.32
CA THR A 41 2.97 -10.72 7.07
C THR A 41 1.79 -11.33 7.84
N MET A 42 0.97 -10.50 8.52
CA MET A 42 -0.25 -10.97 9.19
C MET A 42 -1.23 -11.61 8.19
N ARG A 43 -1.44 -10.97 7.03
CA ARG A 43 -2.29 -11.54 5.97
C ARG A 43 -1.74 -12.87 5.45
N ALA A 44 -0.43 -12.99 5.26
CA ALA A 44 0.21 -14.23 4.83
C ALA A 44 0.01 -15.38 5.83
N LEU A 45 -0.07 -15.08 7.13
CA LEU A 45 -0.38 -16.05 8.19
C LEU A 45 -1.89 -16.34 8.33
N GLY A 46 -2.74 -15.68 7.55
CA GLY A 46 -4.20 -15.86 7.59
C GLY A 46 -4.94 -14.91 8.54
N ASP A 47 -4.24 -14.02 9.24
CA ASP A 47 -4.85 -13.00 10.11
C ASP A 47 -5.13 -11.69 9.35
N SER A 48 -6.04 -11.77 8.38
CA SER A 48 -6.45 -10.59 7.61
C SER A 48 -7.35 -9.65 8.40
N LYS A 49 -8.04 -10.16 9.43
CA LYS A 49 -8.97 -9.35 10.25
C LYS A 49 -8.20 -8.32 11.09
N SER A 50 -7.13 -8.75 11.75
CA SER A 50 -6.31 -7.84 12.55
C SER A 50 -5.63 -6.78 11.68
N ALA A 51 -5.12 -7.16 10.51
CA ALA A 51 -4.57 -6.21 9.55
C ALA A 51 -5.62 -5.15 9.12
N LEU A 52 -6.88 -5.56 8.91
CA LEU A 52 -7.98 -4.63 8.61
C LEU A 52 -8.28 -3.68 9.76
N TYR A 53 -8.35 -4.19 11.00
CA TYR A 53 -8.60 -3.34 12.17
C TYR A 53 -7.51 -2.27 12.35
N PHE A 54 -6.25 -2.61 12.15
CA PHE A 54 -5.17 -1.62 12.21
C PHE A 54 -5.28 -0.58 11.10
N LEU A 55 -5.69 -0.97 9.89
CA LEU A 55 -5.95 -0.02 8.82
C LEU A 55 -7.09 0.94 9.17
N MET A 56 -8.19 0.43 9.75
CA MET A 56 -9.31 1.27 10.21
C MET A 56 -8.86 2.24 11.31
N ILE A 57 -8.10 1.77 12.29
CA ILE A 57 -7.55 2.63 13.36
C ILE A 57 -6.66 3.72 12.74
N SER A 58 -5.75 3.36 11.81
CA SER A 58 -4.90 4.32 11.11
C SER A 58 -5.74 5.39 10.40
N SER A 59 -6.77 4.98 9.68
CA SER A 59 -7.63 5.92 8.94
C SER A 59 -8.36 6.88 9.86
N VAL A 60 -8.92 6.38 10.97
CA VAL A 60 -9.63 7.23 11.95
C VAL A 60 -8.66 8.21 12.61
N LEU A 61 -7.47 7.75 12.99
CA LEU A 61 -6.44 8.60 13.58
C LEU A 61 -5.93 9.65 12.60
N ASN A 62 -5.77 9.28 11.33
CA ASN A 62 -5.37 10.21 10.29
C ASN A 62 -6.43 11.29 10.08
N ILE A 63 -7.71 10.94 9.93
CA ILE A 63 -8.81 11.92 9.79
C ILE A 63 -8.87 12.84 11.01
N GLY A 64 -8.81 12.29 12.22
CA GLY A 64 -8.82 13.09 13.46
C GLY A 64 -7.60 14.00 13.56
N GLY A 65 -6.42 13.50 13.19
CA GLY A 65 -5.18 14.26 13.15
C GLY A 65 -5.20 15.37 12.10
N ASP A 66 -5.72 15.11 10.90
CA ASP A 66 -5.85 16.11 9.84
C ASP A 66 -6.73 17.26 10.31
N LEU A 67 -7.90 16.96 10.89
CA LEU A 67 -8.78 17.99 11.45
C LEU A 67 -8.08 18.79 12.56
N PHE A 68 -7.39 18.12 13.47
CA PHE A 68 -6.69 18.77 14.56
C PHE A 68 -5.54 19.66 14.06
N PHE A 69 -4.67 19.18 13.19
CA PHE A 69 -3.52 19.94 12.71
C PHE A 69 -3.92 21.07 11.77
N VAL A 70 -4.98 20.88 10.96
CA VAL A 70 -5.42 21.89 9.99
C VAL A 70 -6.34 22.90 10.64
N GLU A 71 -7.41 22.46 11.34
CA GLU A 71 -8.43 23.36 11.88
C GLU A 71 -7.99 24.03 13.19
N VAL A 72 -7.32 23.27 14.09
CA VAL A 72 -6.96 23.80 15.42
C VAL A 72 -5.60 24.50 15.40
N LEU A 73 -4.60 23.90 14.74
CA LEU A 73 -3.24 24.45 14.70
C LEU A 73 -2.94 25.31 13.46
N GLY A 74 -3.78 25.24 12.42
CA GLY A 74 -3.60 26.04 11.22
C GLY A 74 -2.37 25.67 10.36
N TRP A 75 -1.84 24.43 10.50
CA TRP A 75 -0.61 24.01 9.83
C TRP A 75 -0.79 23.62 8.35
N GLY A 76 -2.02 23.68 7.84
CA GLY A 76 -2.29 23.41 6.43
C GLY A 76 -1.77 22.05 5.96
N SER A 77 -1.12 22.01 4.80
CA SER A 77 -0.63 20.75 4.17
C SER A 77 0.46 20.03 4.98
N GLU A 78 1.26 20.77 5.75
CA GLU A 78 2.29 20.18 6.60
C GLU A 78 1.65 19.38 7.75
N GLY A 79 0.56 19.90 8.30
CA GLY A 79 -0.25 19.23 9.30
C GLY A 79 -0.81 17.90 8.81
N CYS A 80 -1.33 17.86 7.58
CA CYS A 80 -1.80 16.62 6.95
C CYS A 80 -0.65 15.60 6.77
N ALA A 81 0.52 16.05 6.32
CA ALA A 81 1.66 15.16 6.17
C ALA A 81 2.09 14.56 7.51
N LEU A 82 2.14 15.38 8.55
CA LEU A 82 2.52 14.95 9.89
C LEU A 82 1.48 13.99 10.50
N SER A 83 0.20 14.29 10.34
CA SER A 83 -0.91 13.42 10.76
C SER A 83 -0.79 12.02 10.14
N THR A 84 -0.53 11.96 8.84
CA THR A 84 -0.33 10.69 8.12
C THR A 84 0.83 9.89 8.71
N VAL A 85 1.99 10.53 8.86
CA VAL A 85 3.20 9.87 9.41
C VAL A 85 2.98 9.40 10.85
N LEU A 86 2.34 10.21 11.69
CA LEU A 86 2.06 9.85 13.08
C LEU A 86 1.05 8.70 13.19
N SER A 87 0.01 8.71 12.36
CA SER A 87 -0.99 7.63 12.32
C SER A 87 -0.36 6.30 11.89
N GLU A 88 0.50 6.32 10.88
CA GLU A 88 1.23 5.14 10.42
C GLU A 88 2.25 4.65 11.45
N ALA A 89 2.98 5.57 12.09
CA ALA A 89 3.93 5.23 13.15
C ALA A 89 3.22 4.57 14.33
N LEU A 90 2.10 5.13 14.78
CA LEU A 90 1.31 4.56 15.86
C LEU A 90 0.76 3.18 15.49
N CYS A 91 0.24 3.02 14.28
CA CYS A 91 -0.22 1.71 13.80
C CYS A 91 0.91 0.70 13.67
N CYS A 92 2.10 1.11 13.25
CA CYS A 92 3.27 0.25 13.24
C CYS A 92 3.57 -0.28 14.66
N VAL A 93 3.57 0.60 15.67
CA VAL A 93 3.79 0.22 17.07
C VAL A 93 2.69 -0.74 17.55
N LEU A 94 1.42 -0.44 17.28
CA LEU A 94 0.30 -1.32 17.65
C LEU A 94 0.39 -2.69 16.98
N CYS A 95 0.78 -2.75 15.70
CA CYS A 95 1.03 -4.00 14.99
C CYS A 95 2.14 -4.82 15.65
N VAL A 96 3.26 -4.17 16.04
CA VAL A 96 4.38 -4.85 16.71
C VAL A 96 3.92 -5.41 18.06
N ILE A 97 3.21 -4.62 18.87
CA ILE A 97 2.68 -5.08 20.17
C ILE A 97 1.73 -6.27 19.98
N TYR A 98 0.82 -6.19 19.01
CA TYR A 98 -0.11 -7.26 18.72
C TYR A 98 0.60 -8.55 18.30
N ILE A 99 1.57 -8.45 17.40
CA ILE A 99 2.37 -9.60 16.94
C ILE A 99 3.10 -10.24 18.12
N GLN A 100 3.72 -9.45 18.98
CA GLN A 100 4.43 -9.95 20.17
C GLN A 100 3.49 -10.70 21.13
N CYS A 101 2.27 -10.19 21.30
CA CYS A 101 1.31 -10.76 22.27
C CYS A 101 0.51 -11.95 21.73
N ARG A 102 0.21 -11.96 20.42
CA ARG A 102 -0.78 -12.87 19.84
C ARG A 102 -0.23 -13.86 18.82
N ILE A 103 0.92 -13.59 18.22
CA ILE A 103 1.48 -14.41 17.15
C ILE A 103 2.85 -14.95 17.57
N PRO A 104 2.90 -16.10 18.30
CA PRO A 104 4.17 -16.64 18.83
C PRO A 104 5.21 -16.94 17.74
N VAL A 105 4.75 -17.27 16.53
CA VAL A 105 5.61 -17.57 15.37
C VAL A 105 6.40 -16.35 14.87
N LEU A 106 5.87 -15.14 15.10
CA LEU A 106 6.48 -13.88 14.68
C LEU A 106 7.08 -13.07 15.83
N GLN A 107 7.30 -13.67 16.99
CA GLN A 107 7.90 -12.95 18.11
C GLN A 107 9.27 -12.39 17.71
N LEU A 108 9.36 -11.06 17.66
CA LEU A 108 10.60 -10.35 17.37
C LEU A 108 11.59 -10.52 18.53
N GLY A 109 12.59 -11.37 18.37
CA GLY A 109 13.63 -11.62 19.36
C GLY A 109 14.98 -11.82 18.67
N ARG A 110 16.08 -11.62 19.41
CA ARG A 110 17.46 -11.80 18.88
C ARG A 110 17.68 -13.18 18.25
N ARG A 111 16.95 -14.21 18.68
CA ARG A 111 17.03 -15.57 18.15
C ARG A 111 16.50 -15.69 16.70
N TRP A 112 15.69 -14.75 16.22
CA TRP A 112 15.07 -14.75 14.91
C TRP A 112 15.81 -13.86 13.90
N LEU A 113 16.84 -13.14 14.33
CA LEU A 113 17.76 -12.42 13.46
C LEU A 113 18.77 -13.40 12.82
N VAL A 114 18.22 -14.38 12.11
CA VAL A 114 19.02 -15.35 11.33
C VAL A 114 19.01 -14.90 9.89
N PHE A 115 20.19 -14.68 9.35
CA PHE A 115 20.36 -14.35 7.94
C PHE A 115 20.44 -15.63 7.12
N ASP A 116 19.37 -15.99 6.44
CA ASP A 116 19.33 -17.08 5.47
C ASP A 116 19.42 -16.53 4.05
N SER A 117 20.54 -16.76 3.41
CA SER A 117 20.82 -16.29 2.05
C SER A 117 19.89 -16.91 1.00
N SER A 118 19.45 -18.14 1.19
CA SER A 118 18.52 -18.85 0.29
C SER A 118 17.14 -18.21 0.35
N LEU A 119 16.66 -17.97 1.57
CA LEU A 119 15.38 -17.31 1.81
C LEU A 119 15.37 -15.86 1.28
N LEU A 120 16.46 -15.14 1.54
CA LEU A 120 16.63 -13.77 1.02
C LEU A 120 16.59 -13.74 -0.51
N ARG A 121 17.33 -14.65 -1.17
CA ARG A 121 17.35 -14.75 -2.63
C ARG A 121 15.96 -14.99 -3.21
N SER A 122 15.20 -15.91 -2.62
CA SER A 122 13.84 -16.21 -3.05
C SER A 122 12.90 -15.00 -2.84
N THR A 123 13.00 -14.35 -1.68
CA THR A 123 12.20 -13.16 -1.36
C THR A 123 12.50 -12.01 -2.32
N VAL A 124 13.78 -11.76 -2.61
CA VAL A 124 14.21 -10.72 -3.56
C VAL A 124 13.72 -11.06 -4.96
N GLN A 125 13.81 -12.33 -5.39
CA GLN A 125 13.36 -12.73 -6.72
C GLN A 125 11.86 -12.51 -6.91
N TYR A 126 11.01 -12.94 -5.96
CA TYR A 126 9.57 -12.70 -6.01
C TYR A 126 9.22 -11.22 -5.86
N GLY A 127 9.88 -10.53 -4.94
CA GLY A 127 9.69 -9.09 -4.72
C GLY A 127 10.07 -8.26 -5.94
N TRP A 128 11.18 -8.59 -6.60
CA TRP A 128 11.62 -7.94 -7.84
C TRP A 128 10.59 -8.10 -8.96
N THR A 129 10.10 -9.33 -9.16
CA THR A 129 9.09 -9.62 -10.19
C THR A 129 7.81 -8.81 -9.94
N SER A 130 7.33 -8.79 -8.69
CA SER A 130 6.15 -8.00 -8.33
C SER A 130 6.38 -6.50 -8.47
N ALA A 131 7.56 -6.01 -8.08
CA ALA A 131 7.93 -4.60 -8.23
C ALA A 131 8.00 -4.19 -9.71
N MET A 132 8.59 -5.00 -10.57
CA MET A 132 8.65 -4.75 -12.01
C MET A 132 7.26 -4.75 -12.65
N GLN A 133 6.40 -5.67 -12.25
CA GLN A 133 5.01 -5.70 -12.70
C GLN A 133 4.28 -4.40 -12.34
N GLN A 134 4.36 -3.96 -11.09
CA GLN A 134 3.73 -2.72 -10.64
C GLN A 134 4.34 -1.48 -11.30
N ALA A 135 5.66 -1.44 -11.46
CA ALA A 135 6.33 -0.34 -12.15
C ALA A 135 5.87 -0.23 -13.61
N THR A 136 5.73 -1.36 -14.32
CA THR A 136 5.25 -1.38 -15.70
C THR A 136 3.83 -0.85 -15.82
N VAL A 137 2.93 -1.25 -14.91
CA VAL A 137 1.56 -0.74 -14.87
C VAL A 137 1.54 0.78 -14.63
N GLN A 138 2.34 1.27 -13.70
CA GLN A 138 2.39 2.71 -13.41
C GLN A 138 3.00 3.52 -14.56
N LEU A 139 4.04 3.01 -15.21
CA LEU A 139 4.60 3.62 -16.42
C LEU A 139 3.57 3.69 -17.54
N GLY A 140 2.77 2.64 -17.72
CA GLY A 140 1.66 2.63 -18.66
C GLY A 140 0.62 3.72 -18.35
N LYS A 141 0.21 3.86 -17.10
CA LYS A 141 -0.70 4.93 -16.66
C LYS A 141 -0.12 6.33 -16.94
N ILE A 142 1.16 6.55 -16.65
CA ILE A 142 1.86 7.82 -16.93
C ILE A 142 1.89 8.11 -18.43
N ALA A 143 2.20 7.12 -19.26
CA ALA A 143 2.24 7.29 -20.71
C ALA A 143 0.86 7.66 -21.29
N VAL A 144 -0.20 6.98 -20.83
CA VAL A 144 -1.58 7.30 -21.21
C VAL A 144 -1.94 8.72 -20.76
N GLN A 145 -1.62 9.08 -19.53
CA GLN A 145 -1.86 10.44 -19.00
C GLN A 145 -1.14 11.51 -19.82
N ALA A 146 0.09 11.25 -20.24
CA ALA A 146 0.86 12.18 -21.08
C ALA A 146 0.17 12.42 -22.44
N ILE A 147 -0.37 11.36 -23.05
CA ILE A 147 -1.15 11.48 -24.32
C ILE A 147 -2.45 12.27 -24.10
N VAL A 148 -3.18 11.95 -23.02
CA VAL A 148 -4.43 12.66 -22.69
C VAL A 148 -4.21 14.14 -22.46
N ASN A 149 -3.07 14.50 -21.84
CA ASN A 149 -2.72 15.91 -21.60
C ASN A 149 -2.55 16.72 -22.91
N THR A 150 -2.22 16.07 -24.03
CA THR A 150 -2.13 16.74 -25.34
C THR A 150 -3.49 17.04 -25.97
N LEU A 151 -4.55 16.39 -25.49
CA LEU A 151 -5.91 16.54 -26.04
C LEU A 151 -6.69 17.73 -25.42
N GLY A 152 -6.09 18.44 -24.48
CA GLY A 152 -6.67 19.62 -23.85
C GLY A 152 -7.45 19.36 -22.55
N VAL A 153 -7.82 20.47 -21.87
CA VAL A 153 -8.35 20.44 -20.49
C VAL A 153 -9.64 19.62 -20.35
N ASN A 154 -10.53 19.70 -21.32
CA ASN A 154 -11.80 18.96 -21.28
C ASN A 154 -11.58 17.44 -21.37
N ALA A 155 -10.65 16.99 -22.21
CA ALA A 155 -10.27 15.58 -22.30
C ALA A 155 -9.59 15.09 -21.01
N MET A 156 -8.72 15.91 -20.41
CA MET A 156 -8.09 15.60 -19.11
C MET A 156 -9.13 15.44 -18.00
N ALA A 157 -10.12 16.35 -17.93
CA ALA A 157 -11.18 16.26 -16.92
C ALA A 157 -12.03 15.01 -17.10
N ALA A 158 -12.46 14.70 -18.35
CA ALA A 158 -13.22 13.52 -18.67
C ALA A 158 -12.44 12.22 -18.36
N PHE A 159 -11.16 12.16 -18.74
CA PHE A 159 -10.30 11.02 -18.45
C PHE A 159 -10.08 10.81 -16.94
N THR A 160 -9.89 11.91 -16.20
CA THR A 160 -9.74 11.83 -14.74
C THR A 160 -11.02 11.31 -14.07
N ALA A 161 -12.19 11.77 -14.51
CA ALA A 161 -13.46 11.27 -14.00
C ALA A 161 -13.67 9.79 -14.32
N ALA A 162 -13.40 9.37 -15.57
CA ALA A 162 -13.47 7.97 -15.98
C ALA A 162 -12.50 7.08 -15.17
N SER A 163 -11.26 7.54 -15.00
CA SER A 163 -10.25 6.79 -14.20
C SER A 163 -10.66 6.60 -12.74
N ARG A 164 -11.41 7.54 -12.16
CA ARG A 164 -11.95 7.37 -10.79
C ARG A 164 -12.99 6.26 -10.71
N VAL A 165 -13.84 6.15 -11.73
CA VAL A 165 -14.82 5.06 -11.83
C VAL A 165 -14.11 3.72 -12.04
N ASP A 166 -13.13 3.70 -12.94
CA ASP A 166 -12.30 2.50 -13.18
C ASP A 166 -11.59 2.04 -11.90
N ASP A 167 -10.93 2.93 -11.16
CA ASP A 167 -10.25 2.61 -9.93
C ASP A 167 -11.22 2.00 -8.90
N PHE A 168 -12.44 2.55 -8.78
CA PHE A 168 -13.47 2.03 -7.89
C PHE A 168 -13.92 0.61 -8.27
N THR A 169 -14.05 0.33 -9.56
CA THR A 169 -14.42 -0.99 -10.06
C THR A 169 -13.25 -1.99 -9.97
N TYR A 170 -12.03 -1.53 -10.22
CA TYR A 170 -10.83 -2.37 -10.25
C TYR A 170 -10.33 -2.79 -8.86
N MET A 171 -10.52 -1.95 -7.82
CA MET A 171 -10.04 -2.25 -6.46
C MET A 171 -10.56 -3.57 -5.88
N PRO A 172 -11.86 -3.93 -5.95
CA PRO A 172 -12.35 -5.20 -5.46
C PRO A 172 -11.75 -6.41 -6.20
N GLN A 173 -11.61 -6.33 -7.53
CA GLN A 173 -11.00 -7.39 -8.33
C GLN A 173 -9.56 -7.65 -7.91
N GLN A 174 -8.77 -6.60 -7.73
CA GLN A 174 -7.39 -6.71 -7.27
C GLN A 174 -7.29 -7.34 -5.87
N ASN A 175 -8.19 -6.98 -4.97
CA ASN A 175 -8.23 -7.54 -3.62
C ASN A 175 -8.64 -9.02 -3.62
N ILE A 176 -9.56 -9.44 -4.49
CA ILE A 176 -9.92 -10.85 -4.68
C ILE A 176 -8.70 -11.63 -5.21
N ALA A 177 -8.00 -11.12 -6.20
CA ALA A 177 -6.78 -11.73 -6.75
C ALA A 177 -5.67 -11.89 -5.68
N HIS A 178 -5.46 -10.88 -4.83
CA HIS A 178 -4.52 -10.97 -3.70
C HIS A 178 -4.94 -12.00 -2.65
N ALA A 179 -6.23 -12.09 -2.33
CA ALA A 179 -6.76 -13.09 -1.41
C ALA A 179 -6.58 -14.51 -1.97
N MET A 180 -6.84 -14.70 -3.26
CA MET A 180 -6.61 -15.98 -3.94
C MET A 180 -5.13 -16.37 -3.95
N THR A 181 -4.24 -15.43 -4.24
CA THR A 181 -2.80 -15.67 -4.23
C THR A 181 -2.34 -16.16 -2.85
N THR A 182 -2.81 -15.52 -1.78
CA THR A 182 -2.51 -15.93 -0.40
C THR A 182 -3.03 -17.33 -0.10
N LEU A 183 -4.30 -17.60 -0.43
CA LEU A 183 -4.94 -18.90 -0.21
C LEU A 183 -4.20 -20.02 -0.96
N MET A 184 -3.87 -19.79 -2.23
CA MET A 184 -3.16 -20.76 -3.07
C MET A 184 -1.73 -21.00 -2.56
N ALA A 185 -1.00 -19.94 -2.17
CA ALA A 185 0.35 -20.06 -1.64
C ALA A 185 0.38 -20.89 -0.34
N GLN A 186 -0.53 -20.62 0.60
CA GLN A 186 -0.64 -21.37 1.86
C GLN A 186 -0.95 -22.86 1.62
N ASN A 187 -1.91 -23.17 0.74
CA ASN A 187 -2.27 -24.55 0.44
C ASN A 187 -1.19 -25.28 -0.39
N HIS A 188 -0.47 -24.55 -1.25
CA HIS A 188 0.69 -25.10 -1.98
C HIS A 188 1.81 -25.46 -1.01
N GLY A 189 2.16 -24.54 -0.09
CA GLY A 189 3.15 -24.81 0.95
C GLY A 189 2.79 -25.96 1.88
N ALA A 190 1.48 -26.18 2.11
CA ALA A 190 0.95 -27.31 2.87
C ALA A 190 0.83 -28.63 2.04
N GLY A 191 1.23 -28.62 0.78
CA GLY A 191 1.13 -29.79 -0.12
C GLY A 191 -0.29 -30.17 -0.57
N LYS A 192 -1.28 -29.32 -0.31
CA LYS A 192 -2.72 -29.58 -0.57
C LYS A 192 -3.13 -29.17 -1.99
N LYS A 193 -2.62 -29.88 -3.01
CA LYS A 193 -2.84 -29.56 -4.43
C LYS A 193 -4.31 -29.42 -4.81
N GLU A 194 -5.18 -30.30 -4.28
CA GLU A 194 -6.61 -30.23 -4.59
C GLU A 194 -7.27 -28.95 -4.06
N ARG A 195 -6.87 -28.45 -2.88
CA ARG A 195 -7.34 -27.17 -2.36
C ARG A 195 -6.85 -25.97 -3.16
N VAL A 196 -5.65 -26.06 -3.72
CA VAL A 196 -5.13 -25.03 -4.63
C VAL A 196 -6.03 -24.94 -5.87
N ARG A 197 -6.37 -26.11 -6.46
CA ARG A 197 -7.27 -26.18 -7.62
C ARG A 197 -8.68 -25.67 -7.33
N GLN A 198 -9.26 -26.09 -6.21
CA GLN A 198 -10.58 -25.62 -5.77
C GLN A 198 -10.59 -24.12 -5.52
N GLY A 199 -9.54 -23.57 -4.88
CA GLY A 199 -9.37 -22.15 -4.66
C GLY A 199 -9.32 -21.36 -5.95
N PHE A 200 -8.55 -21.84 -6.95
CA PHE A 200 -8.47 -21.21 -8.25
C PHE A 200 -9.84 -21.12 -8.95
N PHE A 201 -10.58 -22.23 -9.03
CA PHE A 201 -11.89 -22.21 -9.68
C PHE A 201 -12.95 -21.43 -8.89
N CYS A 202 -12.87 -21.41 -7.56
CA CYS A 202 -13.73 -20.57 -6.74
C CYS A 202 -13.50 -19.09 -7.02
N GLY A 203 -12.24 -18.65 -7.04
CA GLY A 203 -11.90 -17.27 -7.35
C GLY A 203 -12.28 -16.89 -8.77
N LEU A 204 -12.02 -17.76 -9.76
CA LEU A 204 -12.42 -17.50 -11.14
C LEU A 204 -13.95 -17.30 -11.25
N ARG A 205 -14.75 -18.08 -10.51
CA ARG A 205 -16.21 -17.88 -10.49
C ARG A 205 -16.60 -16.54 -9.87
N ILE A 206 -15.93 -16.14 -8.79
CA ILE A 206 -16.18 -14.84 -8.14
C ILE A 206 -15.85 -13.70 -9.10
N GLU A 207 -14.71 -13.76 -9.78
CA GLU A 207 -14.30 -12.77 -10.78
C GLU A 207 -15.27 -12.70 -11.97
N LEU A 208 -15.76 -13.85 -12.47
CA LEU A 208 -16.75 -13.90 -13.58
C LEU A 208 -18.13 -13.36 -13.17
N VAL A 209 -18.50 -13.40 -11.89
CA VAL A 209 -19.77 -12.87 -11.41
C VAL A 209 -19.65 -11.37 -11.11
N TYR A 210 -18.47 -10.92 -10.73
CA TYR A 210 -18.21 -9.52 -10.38
C TYR A 210 -17.94 -8.67 -11.63
N GLY A 211 -17.18 -9.16 -12.61
CA GLY A 211 -16.80 -8.49 -13.87
C GLY A 211 -17.83 -8.68 -14.96
#